data_96669cf6671a1394102acc37b3e80ba8
#
_entry.id   96669cf6671a1394102acc37b3e80ba8
#
_cell.length_a   1.000
_cell.length_b   1.000
_cell.length_c   1.000
_cell.angle_alpha   90.00
_cell.angle_beta   90.00
_cell.angle_gamma   90.00
#
_symmetry.space_group_name_H-M   'P 1'
#
loop_
_entity.id
_entity.type
_entity.pdbx_description
1 polymer ?
#
loop_
_entity_poly.entity_id
_entity_poly.type
_entity_poly.pdbx_seq_one_letter_code
_entity_poly.pdbx_strand_id
1 'polypeptide(L)'
;LVALYRPGPMENIPAYCEVKNGLKERTSIHPLIDDILEETQGIIVYQEQVMQIAQVMAGYSLGEADLLRRAMGKKIKEAMDAERPKFEKGSAENGVDTKKASEIFDLLEKFENYGFNKSHAAAYAVVSYQTAWLKTNHPLEFMAGVMNCDIHLTDKLATYFEKVVKKELELSYVSPCINKSFATFSVVDGSLVYGLGALKNVGIEAMQLIVEARNSTPFSTLFDFARR
;
A
#
# COMPACT_ATOMS: atom_id res chain seq x y z
N LEU A 1 -4.67 2.96 -4.17
CA LEU A 1 -3.72 1.85 -4.31
C LEU A 1 -3.91 0.79 -3.24
N VAL A 2 -3.93 1.15 -1.95
CA VAL A 2 -4.08 0.19 -0.82
C VAL A 2 -5.30 -0.73 -1.00
N ALA A 3 -6.42 -0.21 -1.49
CA ALA A 3 -7.64 -0.95 -1.71
C ALA A 3 -7.65 -1.77 -3.01
N LEU A 4 -6.89 -1.34 -4.02
CA LEU A 4 -6.89 -1.95 -5.36
C LEU A 4 -5.75 -2.95 -5.58
N TYR A 5 -4.59 -2.77 -4.94
CA TYR A 5 -3.43 -3.64 -5.15
C TYR A 5 -3.57 -4.96 -4.38
N ARG A 6 -4.55 -5.76 -4.76
CA ARG A 6 -4.89 -7.07 -4.18
C ARG A 6 -5.42 -7.99 -5.29
N PRO A 7 -5.25 -9.31 -5.19
CA PRO A 7 -5.84 -10.26 -6.13
C PRO A 7 -7.34 -9.97 -6.32
N GLY A 8 -7.79 -9.87 -7.56
CA GLY A 8 -9.13 -9.47 -7.95
C GLY A 8 -9.24 -7.99 -8.30
N PRO A 9 -9.27 -7.07 -7.33
CA PRO A 9 -9.42 -5.63 -7.62
C PRO A 9 -8.32 -5.03 -8.47
N MET A 10 -7.11 -5.59 -8.47
CA MET A 10 -5.97 -5.06 -9.22
C MET A 10 -6.20 -5.06 -10.74
N GLU A 11 -7.11 -5.85 -11.26
CA GLU A 11 -7.51 -5.84 -12.66
C GLU A 11 -8.11 -4.47 -13.08
N ASN A 12 -8.65 -3.71 -12.13
CA ASN A 12 -9.22 -2.40 -12.37
C ASN A 12 -8.19 -1.26 -12.36
N ILE A 13 -6.93 -1.51 -11.96
CA ILE A 13 -5.90 -0.48 -11.85
C ILE A 13 -5.64 0.22 -13.20
N PRO A 14 -5.51 -0.48 -14.34
CA PRO A 14 -5.31 0.19 -15.63
C PRO A 14 -6.45 1.15 -15.95
N ALA A 15 -7.71 0.71 -15.85
CA ALA A 15 -8.89 1.53 -16.12
C ALA A 15 -8.96 2.74 -15.16
N TYR A 16 -8.68 2.54 -13.88
CA TYR A 16 -8.58 3.63 -12.90
C TYR A 16 -7.53 4.67 -13.30
N CYS A 17 -6.34 4.22 -13.71
CA CYS A 17 -5.25 5.11 -14.11
C CYS A 17 -5.58 5.87 -15.40
N GLU A 18 -6.19 5.23 -16.38
CA GLU A 18 -6.63 5.87 -17.63
C GLU A 18 -7.59 7.03 -17.35
N VAL A 19 -8.62 6.80 -16.54
CA VAL A 19 -9.60 7.84 -16.19
C VAL A 19 -8.95 8.93 -15.34
N LYS A 20 -8.18 8.57 -14.31
CA LYS A 20 -7.51 9.54 -13.44
C LYS A 20 -6.55 10.47 -14.18
N ASN A 21 -5.86 9.96 -15.20
CA ASN A 21 -4.91 10.72 -16.00
C ASN A 21 -5.54 11.41 -17.22
N GLY A 22 -6.87 11.38 -17.34
CA GLY A 22 -7.58 12.03 -18.44
C GLY A 22 -7.40 11.36 -19.82
N LEU A 23 -6.91 10.12 -19.84
CA LEU A 23 -6.75 9.33 -21.07
C LEU A 23 -8.07 8.70 -21.53
N LYS A 24 -9.04 8.60 -20.63
CA LYS A 24 -10.36 8.06 -20.89
C LYS A 24 -11.39 8.80 -20.05
N GLU A 25 -12.57 9.01 -20.60
CA GLU A 25 -13.70 9.55 -19.85
C GLU A 25 -14.24 8.50 -18.86
N ARG A 26 -14.70 8.99 -17.70
CA ARG A 26 -15.37 8.14 -16.72
C ARG A 26 -16.68 7.62 -17.28
N THR A 27 -16.85 6.31 -17.27
CA THR A 27 -18.12 5.69 -17.65
C THR A 27 -19.11 5.79 -16.50
N SER A 28 -20.25 6.46 -16.72
CA SER A 28 -21.35 6.48 -15.76
C SER A 28 -22.02 5.09 -15.72
N ILE A 29 -22.17 4.54 -14.53
CA ILE A 29 -22.95 3.32 -14.30
C ILE A 29 -24.44 3.70 -14.21
N HIS A 30 -24.75 4.73 -13.40
CA HIS A 30 -26.09 5.29 -13.27
C HIS A 30 -26.00 6.67 -12.62
N PRO A 31 -26.75 7.70 -13.08
CA PRO A 31 -26.64 9.07 -12.56
C PRO A 31 -26.79 9.20 -11.04
N LEU A 32 -27.66 8.39 -10.41
CA LEU A 32 -27.86 8.42 -8.95
C LEU A 32 -26.62 8.03 -8.13
N ILE A 33 -25.67 7.30 -8.71
CA ILE A 33 -24.49 6.79 -8.01
C ILE A 33 -23.18 7.36 -8.53
N ASP A 34 -23.24 8.25 -9.52
CA ASP A 34 -22.04 8.83 -10.11
C ASP A 34 -21.22 9.63 -9.11
N ASP A 35 -21.88 10.39 -8.23
CA ASP A 35 -21.21 11.15 -7.17
C ASP A 35 -20.54 10.25 -6.14
N ILE A 36 -21.15 9.09 -5.82
CA ILE A 36 -20.58 8.09 -4.90
C ILE A 36 -19.30 7.49 -5.47
N LEU A 37 -19.24 7.32 -6.79
CA LEU A 37 -18.12 6.67 -7.49
C LEU A 37 -17.09 7.67 -8.04
N GLU A 38 -17.30 8.98 -7.88
CA GLU A 38 -16.40 9.99 -8.40
C GLU A 38 -14.98 9.84 -7.85
N GLU A 39 -14.82 9.70 -6.54
CA GLU A 39 -13.52 9.56 -5.88
C GLU A 39 -12.74 8.32 -6.32
N THR A 40 -13.43 7.31 -6.84
CA THR A 40 -12.85 6.04 -7.30
C THR A 40 -12.91 5.88 -8.82
N GLN A 41 -13.07 6.96 -9.54
CA GLN A 41 -13.06 7.00 -11.02
C GLN A 41 -14.11 6.07 -11.67
N GLY A 42 -15.29 5.94 -11.06
CA GLY A 42 -16.40 5.12 -11.55
C GLY A 42 -16.33 3.64 -11.15
N ILE A 43 -15.36 3.26 -10.32
CA ILE A 43 -15.17 1.86 -9.89
C ILE A 43 -15.66 1.71 -8.44
N ILE A 44 -16.42 0.64 -8.16
CA ILE A 44 -16.78 0.28 -6.80
C ILE A 44 -15.55 -0.31 -6.12
N VAL A 45 -15.07 0.31 -5.04
CA VAL A 45 -13.86 -0.06 -4.31
C VAL A 45 -14.12 -0.29 -2.83
N TYR A 46 -14.98 0.54 -2.22
CA TYR A 46 -15.21 0.55 -0.79
C TYR A 46 -16.54 -0.08 -0.39
N GLN A 47 -16.54 -0.76 0.75
CA GLN A 47 -17.78 -1.29 1.36
C GLN A 47 -18.78 -0.17 1.66
N GLU A 48 -18.28 0.99 2.03
CA GLU A 48 -19.09 2.18 2.28
C GLU A 48 -19.81 2.68 1.03
N GLN A 49 -19.20 2.54 -0.16
CA GLN A 49 -19.87 2.85 -1.43
C GLN A 49 -21.03 1.89 -1.71
N VAL A 50 -20.87 0.61 -1.41
CA VAL A 50 -21.97 -0.38 -1.53
C VAL A 50 -23.15 0.01 -0.64
N MET A 51 -22.89 0.41 0.61
CA MET A 51 -23.93 0.87 1.52
C MET A 51 -24.65 2.12 0.99
N GLN A 52 -23.90 3.11 0.50
CA GLN A 52 -24.45 4.33 -0.08
C GLN A 52 -25.27 4.05 -1.34
N ILE A 53 -24.81 3.15 -2.22
CA ILE A 53 -25.54 2.71 -3.40
C ILE A 53 -26.89 2.09 -3.01
N ALA A 54 -26.91 1.19 -2.02
CA ALA A 54 -28.15 0.58 -1.53
C ALA A 54 -29.13 1.62 -0.96
N GLN A 55 -28.61 2.62 -0.23
CA GLN A 55 -29.43 3.70 0.32
C GLN A 55 -30.03 4.59 -0.78
N VAL A 56 -29.19 5.06 -1.72
CA VAL A 56 -29.61 6.02 -2.74
C VAL A 56 -30.49 5.37 -3.81
N MET A 57 -30.16 4.15 -4.24
CA MET A 57 -30.90 3.48 -5.29
C MET A 57 -32.16 2.79 -4.76
N ALA A 58 -32.04 2.05 -3.66
CA ALA A 58 -33.11 1.16 -3.20
C ALA A 58 -33.78 1.63 -1.89
N GLY A 59 -33.44 2.82 -1.39
CA GLY A 59 -34.06 3.38 -0.20
C GLY A 59 -33.73 2.67 1.10
N TYR A 60 -32.62 1.92 1.17
CA TYR A 60 -32.23 1.25 2.40
C TYR A 60 -31.94 2.25 3.51
N SER A 61 -32.39 1.92 4.70
CA SER A 61 -31.89 2.59 5.91
C SER A 61 -30.41 2.24 6.13
N LEU A 62 -29.72 3.02 6.95
CA LEU A 62 -28.31 2.75 7.28
C LEU A 62 -28.13 1.35 7.90
N GLY A 63 -29.07 0.90 8.75
CA GLY A 63 -29.03 -0.43 9.35
C GLY A 63 -29.19 -1.55 8.34
N GLU A 64 -30.11 -1.41 7.37
CA GLU A 64 -30.30 -2.38 6.29
C GLU A 64 -29.10 -2.43 5.36
N ALA A 65 -28.51 -1.28 5.01
CA ALA A 65 -27.30 -1.22 4.22
C ALA A 65 -26.10 -1.88 4.94
N ASP A 66 -26.00 -1.75 6.27
CA ASP A 66 -24.98 -2.46 7.06
C ASP A 66 -25.22 -3.97 7.10
N LEU A 67 -26.48 -4.43 7.15
CA LEU A 67 -26.80 -5.85 7.04
C LEU A 67 -26.37 -6.42 5.67
N LEU A 68 -26.67 -5.70 4.59
CA LEU A 68 -26.21 -6.06 3.25
C LEU A 68 -24.67 -6.16 3.20
N ARG A 69 -23.96 -5.15 3.70
CA ARG A 69 -22.48 -5.16 3.79
C ARG A 69 -21.96 -6.37 4.57
N ARG A 70 -22.62 -6.73 5.69
CA ARG A 70 -22.23 -7.91 6.49
C ARG A 70 -22.49 -9.22 5.78
N ALA A 71 -23.59 -9.34 5.05
CA ALA A 71 -23.91 -10.50 4.22
C ALA A 71 -22.82 -10.71 3.17
N MET A 72 -22.43 -9.63 2.48
CA MET A 72 -21.31 -9.62 1.53
C MET A 72 -20.00 -10.06 2.21
N GLY A 73 -19.63 -9.47 3.33
CA GLY A 73 -18.37 -9.77 4.02
C GLY A 73 -18.25 -11.20 4.55
N LYS A 74 -19.38 -11.87 4.83
CA LYS A 74 -19.45 -13.27 5.29
C LYS A 74 -19.58 -14.28 4.14
N LYS A 75 -19.73 -13.83 2.89
CA LYS A 75 -19.94 -14.67 1.70
C LYS A 75 -21.14 -15.62 1.84
N ILE A 76 -22.24 -15.11 2.40
CA ILE A 76 -23.46 -15.89 2.59
C ILE A 76 -24.33 -15.70 1.35
N LYS A 77 -24.20 -16.60 0.38
CA LYS A 77 -24.92 -16.51 -0.89
C LYS A 77 -26.44 -16.42 -0.71
N GLU A 78 -26.99 -17.23 0.20
CA GLU A 78 -28.43 -17.24 0.51
C GLU A 78 -28.90 -15.86 1.03
N ALA A 79 -28.06 -15.14 1.76
CA ALA A 79 -28.39 -13.80 2.25
C ALA A 79 -28.38 -12.77 1.11
N MET A 80 -27.44 -12.88 0.17
CA MET A 80 -27.40 -12.02 -1.01
C MET A 80 -28.58 -12.29 -1.95
N ASP A 81 -28.90 -13.55 -2.19
CA ASP A 81 -30.06 -13.94 -2.99
C ASP A 81 -31.39 -13.42 -2.41
N ALA A 82 -31.49 -13.33 -1.07
CA ALA A 82 -32.66 -12.79 -0.38
C ALA A 82 -32.72 -11.24 -0.45
N GLU A 83 -31.58 -10.54 -0.54
CA GLU A 83 -31.53 -9.08 -0.64
C GLU A 83 -31.85 -8.58 -2.05
N ARG A 84 -31.61 -9.35 -3.11
CA ARG A 84 -31.83 -8.95 -4.51
C ARG A 84 -33.28 -8.47 -4.78
N PRO A 85 -34.34 -9.22 -4.44
CA PRO A 85 -35.72 -8.76 -4.70
C PRO A 85 -36.05 -7.46 -3.96
N LYS A 86 -35.50 -7.27 -2.77
CA LYS A 86 -35.68 -6.06 -1.97
C LYS A 86 -35.00 -4.87 -2.63
N PHE A 87 -33.76 -5.04 -3.08
CA PHE A 87 -33.00 -4.00 -3.79
C PHE A 87 -33.70 -3.59 -5.09
N GLU A 88 -34.12 -4.56 -5.92
CA GLU A 88 -34.80 -4.31 -7.19
C GLU A 88 -36.15 -3.58 -6.98
N LYS A 89 -36.95 -4.02 -5.96
CA LYS A 89 -38.20 -3.35 -5.61
C LYS A 89 -37.98 -1.91 -5.17
N GLY A 90 -37.08 -1.68 -4.21
CA GLY A 90 -36.78 -0.33 -3.72
C GLY A 90 -36.22 0.58 -4.82
N SER A 91 -35.39 0.03 -5.73
CA SER A 91 -34.91 0.77 -6.88
C SER A 91 -36.01 1.17 -7.86
N ALA A 92 -36.97 0.28 -8.10
CA ALA A 92 -38.15 0.59 -8.94
C ALA A 92 -39.01 1.68 -8.30
N GLU A 93 -39.21 1.67 -6.98
CA GLU A 93 -39.91 2.72 -6.24
C GLU A 93 -39.23 4.08 -6.36
N ASN A 94 -37.91 4.10 -6.51
CA ASN A 94 -37.09 5.31 -6.78
C ASN A 94 -36.95 5.65 -8.27
N GLY A 95 -37.72 5.01 -9.15
CA GLY A 95 -37.77 5.30 -10.58
C GLY A 95 -36.60 4.71 -11.39
N VAL A 96 -35.86 3.75 -10.85
CA VAL A 96 -34.80 3.05 -11.56
C VAL A 96 -35.40 1.88 -12.34
N ASP A 97 -35.01 1.75 -13.61
CA ASP A 97 -35.41 0.61 -14.43
C ASP A 97 -34.97 -0.71 -13.80
N THR A 98 -35.87 -1.69 -13.75
CA THR A 98 -35.65 -2.98 -13.06
C THR A 98 -34.44 -3.74 -13.64
N LYS A 99 -34.28 -3.70 -14.97
CA LYS A 99 -33.11 -4.34 -15.60
C LYS A 99 -31.81 -3.68 -15.15
N LYS A 100 -31.83 -2.34 -15.11
CA LYS A 100 -30.65 -1.58 -14.64
C LYS A 100 -30.36 -1.81 -13.16
N ALA A 101 -31.39 -1.90 -12.33
CA ALA A 101 -31.25 -2.25 -10.92
C ALA A 101 -30.61 -3.65 -10.74
N SER A 102 -31.07 -4.63 -11.52
CA SER A 102 -30.49 -5.98 -11.50
C SER A 102 -29.03 -5.99 -11.94
N GLU A 103 -28.68 -5.28 -13.04
CA GLU A 103 -27.29 -5.14 -13.48
C GLU A 103 -26.38 -4.53 -12.39
N ILE A 104 -26.88 -3.53 -11.67
CA ILE A 104 -26.11 -2.91 -10.58
C ILE A 104 -25.98 -3.85 -9.39
N PHE A 105 -27.05 -4.60 -9.06
CA PHE A 105 -26.95 -5.61 -8.02
C PHE A 105 -25.94 -6.70 -8.36
N ASP A 106 -25.86 -7.15 -9.62
CA ASP A 106 -24.83 -8.08 -10.09
C ASP A 106 -23.41 -7.52 -9.92
N LEU A 107 -23.22 -6.21 -10.12
CA LEU A 107 -21.94 -5.55 -9.84
C LEU A 107 -21.62 -5.57 -8.34
N LEU A 108 -22.61 -5.30 -7.47
CA LEU A 108 -22.44 -5.36 -6.03
C LEU A 108 -22.10 -6.79 -5.57
N GLU A 109 -22.80 -7.79 -6.10
CA GLU A 109 -22.55 -9.20 -5.82
C GLU A 109 -21.13 -9.63 -6.28
N LYS A 110 -20.74 -9.26 -7.49
CA LYS A 110 -19.38 -9.51 -7.99
C LYS A 110 -18.33 -8.86 -7.10
N PHE A 111 -18.66 -7.71 -6.51
CA PHE A 111 -17.79 -6.97 -5.61
C PHE A 111 -17.76 -7.53 -4.17
N GLU A 112 -18.66 -8.43 -3.81
CA GLU A 112 -18.77 -9.06 -2.49
C GLU A 112 -17.43 -9.55 -1.95
N ASN A 113 -16.63 -10.17 -2.82
CA ASN A 113 -15.36 -10.76 -2.45
C ASN A 113 -14.22 -9.74 -2.24
N TYR A 114 -14.40 -8.49 -2.65
CA TYR A 114 -13.31 -7.53 -2.84
C TYR A 114 -13.51 -6.19 -2.12
N GLY A 115 -14.67 -5.99 -1.47
CA GLY A 115 -14.97 -4.76 -0.75
C GLY A 115 -13.92 -4.42 0.31
N PHE A 116 -13.39 -3.21 0.27
CA PHE A 116 -12.37 -2.72 1.19
C PHE A 116 -12.96 -1.68 2.15
N ASN A 117 -12.52 -1.69 3.39
CA ASN A 117 -12.92 -0.66 4.35
C ASN A 117 -12.21 0.66 4.02
N LYS A 118 -12.96 1.74 3.80
CA LYS A 118 -12.43 3.06 3.44
C LYS A 118 -11.58 3.67 4.55
N SER A 119 -12.00 3.54 5.80
CA SER A 119 -11.26 4.06 6.95
C SER A 119 -9.89 3.40 7.08
N HIS A 120 -9.81 2.09 6.83
CA HIS A 120 -8.53 1.38 6.79
C HIS A 120 -7.63 1.88 5.65
N ALA A 121 -8.21 2.06 4.44
CA ALA A 121 -7.47 2.64 3.31
C ALA A 121 -6.95 4.05 3.61
N ALA A 122 -7.76 4.90 4.26
CA ALA A 122 -7.37 6.25 4.64
C ALA A 122 -6.20 6.26 5.64
N ALA A 123 -6.25 5.41 6.68
CA ALA A 123 -5.17 5.29 7.65
C ALA A 123 -3.83 4.88 6.99
N TYR A 124 -3.86 3.87 6.12
CA TYR A 124 -2.66 3.46 5.38
C TYR A 124 -2.21 4.47 4.32
N ALA A 125 -3.12 5.26 3.77
CA ALA A 125 -2.77 6.34 2.85
C ALA A 125 -1.91 7.41 3.54
N VAL A 126 -2.16 7.71 4.82
CA VAL A 126 -1.29 8.60 5.62
C VAL A 126 0.13 8.04 5.73
N VAL A 127 0.28 6.75 6.05
CA VAL A 127 1.60 6.11 6.12
C VAL A 127 2.28 6.13 4.75
N SER A 128 1.55 5.82 3.68
CA SER A 128 2.08 5.87 2.31
C SER A 128 2.56 7.26 1.93
N TYR A 129 1.79 8.29 2.31
CA TYR A 129 2.19 9.69 2.10
C TYR A 129 3.46 10.03 2.89
N GLN A 130 3.52 9.67 4.17
CA GLN A 130 4.68 9.93 5.03
C GLN A 130 5.94 9.27 4.48
N THR A 131 5.86 8.01 4.04
CA THR A 131 7.01 7.30 3.45
C THR A 131 7.45 7.93 2.14
N ALA A 132 6.51 8.35 1.29
CA ALA A 132 6.82 9.06 0.05
C ALA A 132 7.48 10.43 0.31
N TRP A 133 6.96 11.16 1.29
CA TRP A 133 7.50 12.44 1.70
C TRP A 133 8.94 12.30 2.24
N LEU A 134 9.17 11.33 3.13
CA LEU A 134 10.51 11.04 3.67
C LEU A 134 11.48 10.63 2.55
N LYS A 135 11.06 9.77 1.62
CA LYS A 135 11.89 9.36 0.48
C LYS A 135 12.29 10.54 -0.40
N THR A 136 11.38 11.52 -0.57
CA THR A 136 11.64 12.70 -1.42
C THR A 136 12.51 13.74 -0.72
N ASN A 137 12.25 14.02 0.57
CA ASN A 137 12.89 15.14 1.27
C ASN A 137 14.11 14.71 2.10
N HIS A 138 14.19 13.43 2.51
CA HIS A 138 15.27 12.85 3.32
C HIS A 138 15.67 11.47 2.78
N PRO A 139 16.09 11.38 1.49
CA PRO A 139 16.31 10.10 0.83
C PRO A 139 17.41 9.25 1.47
N LEU A 140 18.47 9.86 1.99
CA LEU A 140 19.57 9.16 2.65
C LEU A 140 19.10 8.48 3.93
N GLU A 141 18.47 9.23 4.82
CA GLU A 141 17.95 8.75 6.09
C GLU A 141 16.83 7.72 5.88
N PHE A 142 15.95 7.98 4.90
CA PHE A 142 14.89 7.05 4.53
C PHE A 142 15.47 5.71 4.06
N MET A 143 16.47 5.73 3.17
CA MET A 143 17.09 4.50 2.67
C MET A 143 17.88 3.79 3.76
N ALA A 144 18.61 4.50 4.64
CA ALA A 144 19.25 3.91 5.80
C ALA A 144 18.25 3.19 6.70
N GLY A 145 17.10 3.81 6.98
CA GLY A 145 16.01 3.22 7.75
C GLY A 145 15.43 1.96 7.11
N VAL A 146 15.09 2.02 5.83
CA VAL A 146 14.56 0.88 5.06
C VAL A 146 15.54 -0.30 5.05
N MET A 147 16.82 -0.02 4.78
CA MET A 147 17.85 -1.06 4.71
C MET A 147 18.16 -1.64 6.10
N ASN A 148 18.04 -0.87 7.16
CA ASN A 148 18.17 -1.37 8.53
C ASN A 148 16.99 -2.28 8.95
N CYS A 149 15.78 -2.02 8.52
CA CYS A 149 14.64 -2.91 8.75
C CYS A 149 14.85 -4.30 8.12
N ASP A 150 15.48 -4.34 6.96
CA ASP A 150 15.73 -5.57 6.19
C ASP A 150 17.21 -6.02 6.25
N ILE A 151 17.98 -5.62 7.25
CA ILE A 151 19.46 -5.79 7.31
C ILE A 151 19.91 -7.26 7.18
N HIS A 152 19.05 -8.21 7.57
CA HIS A 152 19.31 -9.65 7.46
C HIS A 152 18.90 -10.26 6.11
N LEU A 153 18.27 -9.50 5.24
CA LEU A 153 17.71 -9.98 3.98
C LEU A 153 18.59 -9.56 2.80
N THR A 154 19.69 -10.28 2.61
CA THR A 154 20.78 -9.96 1.65
C THR A 154 20.26 -9.66 0.24
N ASP A 155 19.29 -10.45 -0.26
CA ASP A 155 18.73 -10.28 -1.61
C ASP A 155 17.94 -8.98 -1.74
N LYS A 156 17.20 -8.60 -0.70
CA LYS A 156 16.51 -7.33 -0.66
C LYS A 156 17.48 -6.16 -0.59
N LEU A 157 18.50 -6.26 0.25
CA LEU A 157 19.53 -5.23 0.37
C LEU A 157 20.25 -4.99 -0.96
N ALA A 158 20.60 -6.06 -1.68
CA ALA A 158 21.18 -5.94 -3.02
C ALA A 158 20.23 -5.21 -3.97
N THR A 159 18.93 -5.52 -3.93
CA THR A 159 17.91 -4.84 -4.74
C THR A 159 17.80 -3.36 -4.37
N TYR A 160 17.70 -3.02 -3.08
CA TYR A 160 17.62 -1.63 -2.64
C TYR A 160 18.86 -0.84 -3.04
N PHE A 161 20.03 -1.41 -2.85
CA PHE A 161 21.29 -0.74 -3.14
C PHE A 161 21.48 -0.51 -4.64
N GLU A 162 21.33 -1.55 -5.47
CA GLU A 162 21.58 -1.44 -6.91
C GLU A 162 20.47 -0.70 -7.66
N LYS A 163 19.20 -0.93 -7.32
CA LYS A 163 18.09 -0.33 -8.06
C LYS A 163 17.69 1.04 -7.51
N VAL A 164 17.62 1.21 -6.19
CA VAL A 164 17.10 2.44 -5.59
C VAL A 164 18.23 3.42 -5.28
N VAL A 165 19.23 3.02 -4.49
CA VAL A 165 20.30 3.94 -4.07
C VAL A 165 21.14 4.41 -5.26
N LYS A 166 21.58 3.49 -6.12
CA LYS A 166 22.48 3.82 -7.23
C LYS A 166 21.76 4.37 -8.46
N LYS A 167 20.61 3.81 -8.85
CA LYS A 167 19.98 4.11 -10.14
C LYS A 167 18.80 5.05 -10.06
N GLU A 168 17.93 4.91 -9.02
CA GLU A 168 16.72 5.71 -8.92
C GLU A 168 16.98 7.05 -8.23
N LEU A 169 17.72 7.03 -7.12
CA LEU A 169 17.96 8.21 -6.29
C LEU A 169 19.38 8.78 -6.46
N GLU A 170 20.26 8.06 -7.11
CA GLU A 170 21.68 8.45 -7.38
C GLU A 170 22.39 9.00 -6.13
N LEU A 171 22.17 8.34 -4.95
CA LEU A 171 22.68 8.79 -3.68
C LEU A 171 24.19 8.54 -3.55
N SER A 172 24.89 9.47 -2.92
CA SER A 172 26.26 9.25 -2.48
C SER A 172 26.32 8.13 -1.43
N TYR A 173 27.30 7.24 -1.55
CA TYR A 173 27.47 6.13 -0.61
C TYR A 173 28.93 5.81 -0.31
N VAL A 174 29.16 5.24 0.88
CA VAL A 174 30.45 4.73 1.31
C VAL A 174 30.36 3.21 1.35
N SER A 175 31.23 2.54 0.61
CA SER A 175 31.36 1.07 0.63
C SER A 175 31.75 0.56 2.03
N PRO A 176 31.50 -0.73 2.36
CA PRO A 176 31.90 -1.31 3.64
C PRO A 176 33.37 -1.02 3.96
N CYS A 177 33.60 -0.37 5.07
CA CYS A 177 34.96 -0.02 5.53
C CYS A 177 35.03 -0.14 7.05
N ILE A 178 35.99 -0.91 7.55
CA ILE A 178 36.13 -1.17 8.97
C ILE A 178 36.39 0.11 9.78
N ASN A 179 37.00 1.11 9.15
CA ASN A 179 37.30 2.40 9.78
C ASN A 179 36.21 3.48 9.58
N LYS A 180 35.22 3.26 8.71
CA LYS A 180 34.18 4.26 8.40
C LYS A 180 32.77 3.75 8.69
N SER A 181 32.51 2.47 8.42
CA SER A 181 31.17 1.90 8.54
C SER A 181 30.79 1.62 9.98
N PHE A 182 29.48 1.71 10.27
CA PHE A 182 28.90 1.29 11.56
C PHE A 182 28.34 -0.13 11.43
N ALA A 183 27.85 -0.68 12.54
CA ALA A 183 27.20 -1.99 12.50
C ALA A 183 25.93 -1.99 11.63
N THR A 184 25.20 -0.87 11.62
CA THR A 184 24.01 -0.66 10.81
C THR A 184 24.25 0.40 9.72
N PHE A 185 23.34 0.51 8.74
CA PHE A 185 23.36 1.62 7.78
C PHE A 185 23.18 2.95 8.49
N SER A 186 23.92 3.94 8.10
CA SER A 186 23.90 5.28 8.71
C SER A 186 24.14 6.35 7.65
N VAL A 187 23.89 7.61 8.00
CA VAL A 187 24.19 8.77 7.15
C VAL A 187 25.30 9.57 7.80
N VAL A 188 26.38 9.78 7.07
CA VAL A 188 27.52 10.59 7.53
C VAL A 188 27.96 11.48 6.38
N ASP A 189 28.14 12.76 6.65
CA ASP A 189 28.63 13.77 5.70
C ASP A 189 27.92 13.71 4.33
N GLY A 190 26.57 13.58 4.36
CA GLY A 190 25.74 13.55 3.14
C GLY A 190 25.88 12.27 2.32
N SER A 191 26.35 11.18 2.91
CA SER A 191 26.50 9.89 2.22
C SER A 191 25.89 8.75 3.04
N LEU A 192 25.28 7.79 2.35
CA LEU A 192 24.82 6.54 2.94
C LEU A 192 26.02 5.63 3.21
N VAL A 193 26.30 5.35 4.47
CA VAL A 193 27.39 4.47 4.90
C VAL A 193 26.86 3.05 5.01
N TYR A 194 27.49 2.12 4.30
CA TYR A 194 27.08 0.70 4.29
C TYR A 194 27.34 0.04 5.65
N GLY A 195 26.31 -0.59 6.22
CA GLY A 195 26.38 -1.25 7.53
C GLY A 195 27.19 -2.56 7.49
N LEU A 196 28.15 -2.73 8.38
CA LEU A 196 28.97 -3.94 8.43
C LEU A 196 28.15 -5.20 8.77
N GLY A 197 27.09 -5.06 9.57
CA GLY A 197 26.16 -6.15 9.92
C GLY A 197 25.31 -6.65 8.77
N ALA A 198 25.29 -5.94 7.64
CA ALA A 198 24.63 -6.37 6.42
C ALA A 198 25.46 -7.32 5.55
N LEU A 199 26.74 -7.50 5.90
CA LEU A 199 27.62 -8.44 5.20
C LEU A 199 27.21 -9.87 5.52
N LYS A 200 27.23 -10.72 4.51
CA LYS A 200 26.85 -12.13 4.66
C LYS A 200 27.74 -12.85 5.67
N ASN A 201 27.13 -13.62 6.56
CA ASN A 201 27.81 -14.40 7.62
C ASN A 201 28.51 -13.55 8.69
N VAL A 202 28.07 -12.30 8.87
CA VAL A 202 28.61 -11.40 9.90
C VAL A 202 27.49 -11.05 10.87
N GLY A 203 27.75 -11.10 12.17
CA GLY A 203 26.80 -10.73 13.22
C GLY A 203 26.85 -9.26 13.54
N ILE A 204 25.70 -8.61 13.72
CA ILE A 204 25.61 -7.18 14.08
C ILE A 204 26.34 -6.89 15.39
N GLU A 205 26.19 -7.76 16.42
CA GLU A 205 26.83 -7.58 17.74
C GLU A 205 28.37 -7.59 17.62
N ALA A 206 28.93 -8.52 16.81
CA ALA A 206 30.35 -8.53 16.56
C ALA A 206 30.83 -7.23 15.87
N MET A 207 30.02 -6.69 14.96
CA MET A 207 30.35 -5.43 14.28
C MET A 207 30.24 -4.21 15.22
N GLN A 208 29.36 -4.26 16.21
CA GLN A 208 29.31 -3.24 17.26
C GLN A 208 30.60 -3.18 18.07
N LEU A 209 31.12 -4.35 18.47
CA LEU A 209 32.41 -4.43 19.19
C LEU A 209 33.58 -3.89 18.34
N ILE A 210 33.58 -4.14 17.05
CA ILE A 210 34.59 -3.57 16.13
C ILE A 210 34.49 -2.03 16.08
N VAL A 211 33.27 -1.51 16.01
CA VAL A 211 33.02 -0.06 16.00
C VAL A 211 33.49 0.56 17.31
N GLU A 212 33.21 -0.07 18.44
CA GLU A 212 33.68 0.38 19.78
C GLU A 212 35.21 0.36 19.87
N ALA A 213 35.86 -0.71 19.46
CA ALA A 213 37.32 -0.81 19.45
C ALA A 213 37.97 0.28 18.56
N ARG A 214 37.33 0.60 17.41
CA ARG A 214 37.79 1.67 16.52
C ARG A 214 37.65 3.06 17.09
N ASN A 215 36.60 3.33 17.88
CA ASN A 215 36.33 4.69 18.41
C ASN A 215 37.47 5.26 19.26
N SER A 216 38.29 4.41 19.87
CA SER A 216 39.50 4.84 20.58
C SER A 216 40.62 5.27 19.62
N THR A 217 40.84 4.53 18.54
CA THR A 217 41.84 4.80 17.49
C THR A 217 41.51 3.97 16.24
N PRO A 218 41.51 4.56 15.04
CA PRO A 218 41.30 3.80 13.77
C PRO A 218 42.32 2.64 13.64
N PHE A 219 41.89 1.55 13.02
CA PHE A 219 42.78 0.45 12.71
C PHE A 219 43.78 0.85 11.64
N SER A 220 45.08 0.71 11.94
CA SER A 220 46.17 1.11 11.06
C SER A 220 46.57 0.03 10.06
N THR A 221 46.45 -1.24 10.46
CA THR A 221 46.81 -2.42 9.65
C THR A 221 45.84 -3.58 9.93
N LEU A 222 45.89 -4.62 9.09
CA LEU A 222 45.18 -5.87 9.33
C LEU A 222 45.66 -6.55 10.64
N PHE A 223 46.94 -6.45 10.96
CA PHE A 223 47.49 -7.03 12.21
C PHE A 223 46.98 -6.25 13.44
N ASP A 224 46.90 -4.93 13.36
CA ASP A 224 46.32 -4.11 14.42
C ASP A 224 44.85 -4.49 14.65
N PHE A 225 44.08 -4.62 13.58
CA PHE A 225 42.68 -5.10 13.66
C PHE A 225 42.58 -6.48 14.31
N ALA A 226 43.35 -7.45 13.82
CA ALA A 226 43.31 -8.84 14.34
C ALA A 226 43.74 -8.95 15.82
N ARG A 227 44.61 -8.01 16.29
CA ARG A 227 45.10 -8.00 17.66
C ARG A 227 44.09 -7.36 18.64
N ARG A 228 43.33 -6.41 18.20
CA ARG A 228 42.39 -5.64 19.02
C ARG A 228 40.98 -6.25 18.96
#